data_49a3328b15bc3dfcecbf8e14f9ab15f1
#
_entry.id   49a3328b15bc3dfcecbf8e14f9ab15f1
#
_cell.length_a   1.000
_cell.length_b   1.000
_cell.length_c   1.000
_cell.angle_alpha   90.00
_cell.angle_beta   90.00
_cell.angle_gamma   90.00
#
_symmetry.space_group_name_H-M   'P 1'
#
loop_
_entity.id
_entity.type
_entity.pdbx_description
1 polymer ?
#
loop_
_entity_poly.entity_id
_entity_poly.type
_entity_poly.pdbx_seq_one_letter_code
_entity_poly.pdbx_strand_id
1 'polypeptide(L)'
;MSDTQADQEFKIAGQRFGQRLRQLRQVNKLSLDALANSAGVNKLTLSKIERGTGNPTLSVVWKIANGLGVPFSSLLKHEMPPQLTRFNQQADMTSPDGQFVAHAMTEMPEQCTFDVQIARIQPGNHYKSQAHSQGVIEIVSLMQGELTVEVQNQSFNLKTMDCLRFCADRPHSYFNSGSVEAVFHCIIAYGQIASDKAHSY
;
A
#
# COMPACT_ATOMS: atom_id res chain seq x y z
N MET A 1 -12.56 9.79 -17.16
CA MET A 1 -11.09 9.65 -17.21
C MET A 1 -10.66 10.14 -18.58
N SER A 2 -9.71 11.07 -18.66
CA SER A 2 -9.24 11.58 -19.96
C SER A 2 -8.34 10.53 -20.63
N ASP A 3 -8.38 10.41 -21.96
CA ASP A 3 -7.52 9.49 -22.76
C ASP A 3 -6.04 9.60 -22.39
N THR A 4 -5.59 10.77 -21.99
CA THR A 4 -4.20 11.05 -21.58
C THR A 4 -3.81 10.32 -20.28
N GLN A 5 -4.72 10.13 -19.34
CA GLN A 5 -4.45 9.47 -18.06
C GLN A 5 -4.36 7.95 -18.24
N ALA A 6 -5.26 7.36 -19.03
CA ALA A 6 -5.23 5.94 -19.37
C ALA A 6 -3.95 5.55 -20.13
N ASP A 7 -3.50 6.39 -21.06
CA ASP A 7 -2.25 6.17 -21.79
C ASP A 7 -1.02 6.22 -20.87
N GLN A 8 -1.03 7.09 -19.87
CA GLN A 8 0.07 7.21 -18.93
C GLN A 8 0.12 6.00 -17.97
N GLU A 9 -1.02 5.55 -17.47
CA GLU A 9 -1.14 4.34 -16.65
C GLU A 9 -0.69 3.10 -17.43
N PHE A 10 -1.10 2.97 -18.67
CA PHE A 10 -0.70 1.87 -19.54
C PHE A 10 0.82 1.85 -19.80
N LYS A 11 1.43 3.02 -19.99
CA LYS A 11 2.88 3.15 -20.16
C LYS A 11 3.64 2.73 -18.90
N ILE A 12 3.16 3.16 -17.72
CA ILE A 12 3.75 2.77 -16.43
C ILE A 12 3.63 1.26 -16.22
N ALA A 13 2.47 0.67 -16.50
CA ALA A 13 2.27 -0.78 -16.40
C ALA A 13 3.22 -1.56 -17.33
N GLY A 14 3.40 -1.10 -18.56
CA GLY A 14 4.33 -1.69 -19.51
C GLY A 14 5.80 -1.63 -19.05
N GLN A 15 6.21 -0.51 -18.46
CA GLN A 15 7.56 -0.36 -17.89
C GLN A 15 7.79 -1.30 -16.71
N ARG A 16 6.83 -1.40 -15.79
CA ARG A 16 6.88 -2.30 -14.63
C ARG A 16 6.97 -3.76 -15.07
N PHE A 17 6.12 -4.16 -16.00
CA PHE A 17 6.14 -5.50 -16.57
C PHE A 17 7.51 -5.83 -17.21
N GLY A 18 8.06 -4.92 -18.00
CA GLY A 18 9.36 -5.08 -18.64
C GLY A 18 10.51 -5.24 -17.65
N GLN A 19 10.50 -4.44 -16.57
CA GLN A 19 11.48 -4.57 -15.48
C GLN A 19 11.38 -5.91 -14.79
N ARG A 20 10.16 -6.38 -14.48
CA ARG A 20 9.93 -7.69 -13.86
C ARG A 20 10.40 -8.84 -14.75
N LEU A 21 10.09 -8.79 -16.02
CA LEU A 21 10.58 -9.76 -17.01
C LEU A 21 12.11 -9.83 -17.01
N ARG A 22 12.77 -8.68 -17.07
CA ARG A 22 14.23 -8.60 -17.06
C ARG A 22 14.81 -9.17 -15.77
N GLN A 23 14.25 -8.90 -14.61
CA GLN A 23 14.68 -9.46 -13.32
C GLN A 23 14.57 -10.98 -13.32
N LEU A 24 13.40 -11.54 -13.70
CA LEU A 24 13.19 -12.99 -13.73
C LEU A 24 14.17 -13.67 -14.70
N ARG A 25 14.41 -13.07 -15.87
CA ARG A 25 15.40 -13.59 -16.80
C ARG A 25 16.81 -13.60 -16.20
N GLN A 26 17.21 -12.51 -15.53
CA GLN A 26 18.54 -12.40 -14.91
C GLN A 26 18.71 -13.36 -13.73
N VAL A 27 17.69 -13.52 -12.87
CA VAL A 27 17.69 -14.50 -11.77
C VAL A 27 17.87 -15.92 -12.31
N ASN A 28 17.22 -16.24 -13.44
CA ASN A 28 17.38 -17.53 -14.12
C ASN A 28 18.66 -17.62 -14.98
N LYS A 29 19.53 -16.58 -14.92
CA LYS A 29 20.80 -16.52 -15.66
C LYS A 29 20.65 -16.72 -17.19
N LEU A 30 19.50 -16.33 -17.75
CA LEU A 30 19.23 -16.45 -19.18
C LEU A 30 19.68 -15.19 -19.93
N SER A 31 20.31 -15.38 -21.10
CA SER A 31 20.48 -14.30 -22.07
C SER A 31 19.14 -13.98 -22.76
N LEU A 32 19.05 -12.81 -23.42
CA LEU A 32 17.86 -12.50 -24.24
C LEU A 32 17.64 -13.53 -25.34
N ASP A 33 18.71 -14.03 -25.95
CA ASP A 33 18.64 -15.06 -26.98
C ASP A 33 18.13 -16.39 -26.43
N ALA A 34 18.64 -16.79 -25.26
CA ALA A 34 18.20 -18.02 -24.61
C ALA A 34 16.73 -17.99 -24.26
N LEU A 35 16.24 -16.87 -23.70
CA LEU A 35 14.82 -16.71 -23.42
C LEU A 35 13.98 -16.62 -24.69
N ALA A 36 14.47 -15.94 -25.74
CA ALA A 36 13.77 -15.87 -27.01
C ALA A 36 13.52 -17.26 -27.60
N ASN A 37 14.56 -18.11 -27.58
CA ASN A 37 14.48 -19.48 -28.07
C ASN A 37 13.55 -20.35 -27.21
N SER A 38 13.70 -20.31 -25.88
CA SER A 38 12.87 -21.12 -24.97
C SER A 38 11.39 -20.72 -24.99
N ALA A 39 11.11 -19.43 -25.14
CA ALA A 39 9.74 -18.90 -25.18
C ALA A 39 9.12 -18.94 -26.59
N GLY A 40 9.89 -19.19 -27.65
CA GLY A 40 9.43 -19.07 -29.03
C GLY A 40 8.95 -17.63 -29.36
N VAL A 41 9.67 -16.63 -28.86
CA VAL A 41 9.38 -15.20 -29.04
C VAL A 41 10.59 -14.53 -29.66
N ASN A 42 10.35 -13.61 -30.61
CA ASN A 42 11.44 -12.88 -31.25
C ASN A 42 12.24 -12.04 -30.24
N LYS A 43 13.58 -12.08 -30.35
CA LYS A 43 14.52 -11.34 -29.49
C LYS A 43 14.23 -9.83 -29.46
N LEU A 44 13.92 -9.23 -30.62
CA LEU A 44 13.58 -7.81 -30.70
C LEU A 44 12.30 -7.49 -29.92
N THR A 45 11.30 -8.36 -29.98
CA THR A 45 10.06 -8.26 -29.20
C THR A 45 10.35 -8.29 -27.71
N LEU A 46 11.12 -9.30 -27.24
CA LEU A 46 11.54 -9.38 -25.84
C LEU A 46 12.29 -8.13 -25.38
N SER A 47 13.24 -7.66 -26.20
CA SER A 47 14.00 -6.44 -25.90
C SER A 47 13.11 -5.19 -25.78
N LYS A 48 12.11 -5.05 -26.65
CA LYS A 48 11.14 -3.94 -26.56
C LYS A 48 10.29 -4.05 -25.29
N ILE A 49 9.86 -5.26 -24.94
CA ILE A 49 9.08 -5.51 -23.74
C ILE A 49 9.91 -5.18 -22.48
N GLU A 50 11.15 -5.66 -22.37
CA GLU A 50 12.03 -5.36 -21.23
C GLU A 50 12.35 -3.88 -21.06
N ARG A 51 12.29 -3.10 -22.13
CA ARG A 51 12.44 -1.62 -22.08
C ARG A 51 11.14 -0.87 -21.80
N GLY A 52 10.03 -1.59 -21.67
CA GLY A 52 8.71 -0.98 -21.45
C GLY A 52 8.15 -0.24 -22.67
N THR A 53 8.72 -0.51 -23.86
CA THR A 53 8.27 0.10 -25.14
C THR A 53 7.46 -0.87 -26.01
N GLY A 54 7.30 -2.10 -25.55
CA GLY A 54 6.52 -3.13 -26.22
C GLY A 54 5.16 -3.32 -25.55
N ASN A 55 4.16 -3.66 -26.36
CA ASN A 55 2.83 -4.05 -25.90
C ASN A 55 2.59 -5.55 -26.22
N PRO A 56 2.95 -6.47 -25.30
CA PRO A 56 2.78 -7.89 -25.56
C PRO A 56 1.31 -8.29 -25.45
N THR A 57 0.86 -9.16 -26.33
CA THR A 57 -0.43 -9.86 -26.16
C THR A 57 -0.35 -10.87 -25.01
N LEU A 58 -1.49 -11.26 -24.45
CA LEU A 58 -1.55 -12.31 -23.41
C LEU A 58 -0.88 -13.60 -23.85
N SER A 59 -1.00 -13.97 -25.13
CA SER A 59 -0.34 -15.15 -25.71
C SER A 59 1.19 -15.04 -25.65
N VAL A 60 1.75 -13.86 -25.91
CA VAL A 60 3.20 -13.61 -25.81
C VAL A 60 3.64 -13.68 -24.35
N VAL A 61 2.88 -13.09 -23.42
CA VAL A 61 3.19 -13.15 -21.98
C VAL A 61 3.18 -14.60 -21.47
N TRP A 62 2.20 -15.40 -21.90
CA TRP A 62 2.13 -16.82 -21.58
C TRP A 62 3.36 -17.61 -22.09
N LYS A 63 3.77 -17.38 -23.34
CA LYS A 63 4.98 -17.99 -23.90
C LYS A 63 6.23 -17.63 -23.11
N ILE A 64 6.35 -16.36 -22.71
CA ILE A 64 7.47 -15.87 -21.89
C ILE A 64 7.49 -16.56 -20.52
N ALA A 65 6.33 -16.67 -19.85
CA ALA A 65 6.22 -17.35 -18.56
C ALA A 65 6.68 -18.82 -18.66
N ASN A 66 6.23 -19.53 -19.69
CA ASN A 66 6.63 -20.91 -19.96
C ASN A 66 8.13 -21.01 -20.26
N GLY A 67 8.67 -20.11 -21.10
CA GLY A 67 10.09 -20.07 -21.41
C GLY A 67 10.99 -19.77 -20.21
N LEU A 68 10.49 -19.06 -19.22
CA LEU A 68 11.13 -18.80 -17.92
C LEU A 68 10.93 -19.93 -16.90
N GLY A 69 9.98 -20.84 -17.12
CA GLY A 69 9.60 -21.87 -16.15
C GLY A 69 8.92 -21.30 -14.89
N VAL A 70 8.22 -20.17 -15.00
CA VAL A 70 7.55 -19.52 -13.86
C VAL A 70 6.04 -19.45 -14.08
N PRO A 71 5.23 -19.40 -13.02
CA PRO A 71 3.80 -19.11 -13.14
C PRO A 71 3.55 -17.78 -13.85
N PHE A 72 2.52 -17.71 -14.69
CA PHE A 72 2.11 -16.49 -15.39
C PHE A 72 1.94 -15.29 -14.41
N SER A 73 1.34 -15.53 -13.25
CA SER A 73 1.17 -14.51 -12.20
C SER A 73 2.48 -13.92 -11.69
N SER A 74 3.61 -14.64 -11.80
CA SER A 74 4.91 -14.15 -11.36
C SER A 74 5.44 -12.99 -12.21
N LEU A 75 5.03 -12.91 -13.48
CA LEU A 75 5.34 -11.79 -14.37
C LEU A 75 4.53 -10.52 -14.04
N LEU A 76 3.39 -10.67 -13.37
CA LEU A 76 2.50 -9.58 -12.99
C LEU A 76 2.74 -9.10 -11.55
N LYS A 77 3.53 -9.83 -10.76
CA LYS A 77 3.89 -9.42 -9.40
C LYS A 77 4.81 -8.20 -9.44
N HIS A 78 4.47 -7.20 -8.65
CA HIS A 78 5.36 -6.08 -8.40
C HIS A 78 6.28 -6.42 -7.22
N GLU A 79 7.59 -6.33 -7.44
CA GLU A 79 8.52 -6.22 -6.33
C GLU A 79 8.52 -4.76 -5.88
N MET A 80 8.33 -4.57 -4.60
CA MET A 80 8.51 -3.26 -3.98
C MET A 80 9.99 -3.13 -3.61
N PRO A 81 10.77 -2.27 -4.30
CA PRO A 81 12.14 -2.04 -3.88
C PRO A 81 12.13 -1.42 -2.48
N PRO A 82 13.16 -1.66 -1.67
CA PRO A 82 13.31 -0.93 -0.41
C PRO A 82 13.23 0.56 -0.65
N GLN A 83 12.34 1.25 0.07
CA GLN A 83 12.14 2.69 -0.01
C GLN A 83 12.41 3.29 1.37
N LEU A 84 13.31 4.25 1.44
CA LEU A 84 13.52 5.06 2.63
C LEU A 84 12.75 6.36 2.48
N THR A 85 11.69 6.54 3.27
CA THR A 85 10.96 7.79 3.35
C THR A 85 11.49 8.61 4.54
N ARG A 86 11.86 9.86 4.30
CA ARG A 86 12.24 10.80 5.35
C ARG A 86 11.00 11.53 5.84
N PHE A 87 10.86 11.71 7.14
CA PHE A 87 9.68 12.31 7.76
C PHE A 87 9.33 13.70 7.17
N ASN A 88 10.32 14.52 6.86
CA ASN A 88 10.14 15.85 6.28
C ASN A 88 9.74 15.88 4.78
N GLN A 89 9.60 14.74 4.14
CA GLN A 89 9.22 14.61 2.73
C GLN A 89 7.80 14.07 2.56
N GLN A 90 7.05 13.93 3.65
CA GLN A 90 5.70 13.36 3.65
C GLN A 90 4.65 14.45 3.47
N ALA A 91 3.54 14.08 2.84
CA ALA A 91 2.37 14.95 2.77
C ALA A 91 1.72 15.03 4.16
N ASP A 92 1.44 16.24 4.60
CA ASP A 92 0.78 16.47 5.89
C ASP A 92 -0.73 16.49 5.71
N MET A 93 -1.42 15.79 6.59
CA MET A 93 -2.86 15.93 6.79
C MET A 93 -3.08 16.65 8.11
N THR A 94 -3.69 17.82 8.06
CA THR A 94 -3.91 18.66 9.23
C THR A 94 -5.40 18.88 9.42
N SER A 95 -5.88 18.75 10.66
CA SER A 95 -7.25 19.13 11.00
C SER A 95 -7.48 20.64 10.77
N PRO A 96 -8.72 21.10 10.54
CA PRO A 96 -9.00 22.52 10.27
C PRO A 96 -8.52 23.49 11.36
N ASP A 97 -8.45 23.01 12.59
CA ASP A 97 -7.95 23.78 13.75
C ASP A 97 -6.43 23.65 13.97
N GLY A 98 -5.74 22.85 13.17
CA GLY A 98 -4.31 22.62 13.27
C GLY A 98 -3.84 21.80 14.48
N GLN A 99 -4.77 21.26 15.27
CA GLN A 99 -4.46 20.59 16.54
C GLN A 99 -4.12 19.10 16.38
N PHE A 100 -4.55 18.51 15.28
CA PHE A 100 -4.19 17.14 14.87
C PHE A 100 -3.45 17.20 13.55
N VAL A 101 -2.31 16.56 13.51
CA VAL A 101 -1.49 16.43 12.30
C VAL A 101 -1.17 14.96 12.09
N ALA A 102 -1.38 14.45 10.88
CA ALA A 102 -1.00 13.10 10.49
C ALA A 102 -0.17 13.11 9.21
N HIS A 103 0.86 12.31 9.19
CA HIS A 103 1.77 12.16 8.07
C HIS A 103 1.79 10.71 7.62
N ALA A 104 1.64 10.45 6.33
CA ALA A 104 1.87 9.12 5.78
C ALA A 104 3.35 8.75 5.99
N MET A 105 3.63 7.62 6.61
CA MET A 105 5.01 7.18 6.86
C MET A 105 5.71 6.69 5.60
N THR A 106 4.94 6.19 4.65
CA THR A 106 5.42 5.73 3.35
C THR A 106 4.26 5.66 2.38
N GLU A 107 4.57 5.78 1.09
CA GLU A 107 3.58 5.50 0.06
C GLU A 107 3.35 3.99 -0.01
N MET A 108 2.11 3.58 0.15
CA MET A 108 1.72 2.19 0.01
C MET A 108 1.27 1.91 -1.43
N PRO A 109 1.67 0.77 -2.02
CA PRO A 109 1.15 0.38 -3.33
C PRO A 109 -0.37 0.19 -3.30
N GLU A 110 -1.04 0.44 -4.42
CA GLU A 110 -2.49 0.27 -4.57
C GLU A 110 -3.05 -1.10 -4.15
N GLN A 111 -2.18 -2.14 -4.18
CA GLN A 111 -2.55 -3.50 -3.76
C GLN A 111 -2.50 -3.69 -2.24
N CYS A 112 -1.90 -2.77 -1.51
CA CYS A 112 -1.89 -2.83 -0.05
C CYS A 112 -3.23 -2.38 0.50
N THR A 113 -3.74 -3.14 1.43
CA THR A 113 -5.04 -2.89 2.07
C THR A 113 -4.87 -2.21 3.43
N PHE A 114 -3.78 -1.50 3.63
CA PHE A 114 -3.54 -0.74 4.83
C PHE A 114 -2.68 0.49 4.56
N ASP A 115 -2.87 1.52 5.37
CA ASP A 115 -2.04 2.72 5.44
C ASP A 115 -1.31 2.78 6.78
N VAL A 116 -0.13 3.38 6.80
CA VAL A 116 0.64 3.62 8.02
C VAL A 116 0.91 5.11 8.13
N GLN A 117 0.45 5.69 9.22
CA GLN A 117 0.59 7.13 9.51
C GLN A 117 1.26 7.34 10.86
N ILE A 118 1.94 8.46 11.02
CA ILE A 118 2.31 9.01 12.30
C ILE A 118 1.43 10.22 12.59
N ALA A 119 0.76 10.22 13.72
CA ALA A 119 -0.14 11.30 14.12
C ALA A 119 0.36 12.00 15.39
N ARG A 120 0.01 13.27 15.52
CA ARG A 120 0.38 14.13 16.63
C ARG A 120 -0.81 14.94 17.11
N ILE A 121 -0.93 15.06 18.43
CA ILE A 121 -1.96 15.91 19.07
C ILE A 121 -1.28 16.70 20.19
N GLN A 122 -1.47 18.02 20.18
CA GLN A 122 -0.97 18.91 21.23
C GLN A 122 -1.69 18.68 22.56
N PRO A 123 -1.06 19.00 23.72
CA PRO A 123 -1.68 18.84 25.03
C PRO A 123 -3.05 19.52 25.14
N GLY A 124 -4.01 18.84 25.76
CA GLY A 124 -5.37 19.34 25.98
C GLY A 124 -6.26 19.38 24.73
N ASN A 125 -5.76 18.96 23.57
CA ASN A 125 -6.53 18.96 22.33
C ASN A 125 -7.07 17.58 21.98
N HIS A 126 -8.08 17.58 21.11
CA HIS A 126 -8.74 16.36 20.65
C HIS A 126 -8.99 16.40 19.16
N TYR A 127 -9.08 15.22 18.56
CA TYR A 127 -9.48 15.02 17.18
C TYR A 127 -10.63 14.01 17.12
N LYS A 128 -11.70 14.37 16.41
CA LYS A 128 -12.85 13.48 16.17
C LYS A 128 -12.79 12.95 14.74
N SER A 129 -12.62 11.65 14.60
CA SER A 129 -12.66 10.98 13.32
C SER A 129 -14.10 10.58 12.98
N GLN A 130 -14.44 10.74 11.72
CA GLN A 130 -15.64 10.13 11.15
C GLN A 130 -15.47 8.60 11.09
N ALA A 131 -16.60 7.88 11.08
CA ALA A 131 -16.53 6.44 10.83
C ALA A 131 -15.94 6.15 9.45
N HIS A 132 -14.98 5.22 9.41
CA HIS A 132 -14.47 4.67 8.17
C HIS A 132 -15.48 3.72 7.51
N SER A 133 -15.15 3.19 6.35
CA SER A 133 -15.96 2.16 5.68
C SER A 133 -16.11 0.91 6.55
N GLN A 134 -17.18 0.17 6.34
CA GLN A 134 -17.45 -1.06 7.10
C GLN A 134 -16.28 -2.05 7.00
N GLY A 135 -15.89 -2.64 8.14
CA GLY A 135 -14.82 -3.62 8.24
C GLY A 135 -13.41 -3.03 8.34
N VAL A 136 -13.27 -1.71 8.37
CA VAL A 136 -11.97 -1.07 8.62
C VAL A 136 -11.57 -1.28 10.08
N ILE A 137 -10.33 -1.72 10.27
CA ILE A 137 -9.69 -1.86 11.59
C ILE A 137 -8.61 -0.79 11.70
N GLU A 138 -8.54 -0.17 12.87
CA GLU A 138 -7.47 0.74 13.20
C GLU A 138 -6.64 0.22 14.36
N ILE A 139 -5.32 0.40 14.26
CA ILE A 139 -4.34 0.04 15.29
C ILE A 139 -3.59 1.32 15.64
N VAL A 140 -3.73 1.74 16.89
CA VAL A 140 -3.06 2.92 17.45
C VAL A 140 -1.98 2.47 18.39
N SER A 141 -0.73 2.88 18.14
CA SER A 141 0.42 2.59 19.01
C SER A 141 1.03 3.89 19.50
N LEU A 142 0.94 4.15 20.79
CA LEU A 142 1.44 5.39 21.40
C LEU A 142 2.96 5.33 21.58
N MET A 143 3.65 6.30 20.96
CA MET A 143 5.11 6.39 20.99
C MET A 143 5.60 7.39 22.03
N GLN A 144 4.81 8.46 22.30
CA GLN A 144 5.17 9.52 23.25
C GLN A 144 3.91 10.13 23.83
N GLY A 145 3.99 10.53 25.10
CA GLY A 145 2.91 11.24 25.80
C GLY A 145 1.85 10.32 26.38
N GLU A 146 0.64 10.84 26.49
CA GLU A 146 -0.55 10.13 26.93
C GLU A 146 -1.68 10.37 25.92
N LEU A 147 -2.48 9.35 25.67
CA LEU A 147 -3.56 9.42 24.69
C LEU A 147 -4.79 8.69 25.20
N THR A 148 -5.90 9.38 25.24
CA THR A 148 -7.20 8.75 25.45
C THR A 148 -7.87 8.55 24.08
N VAL A 149 -8.23 7.31 23.80
CA VAL A 149 -8.97 6.93 22.58
C VAL A 149 -10.40 6.57 23.01
N GLU A 150 -11.39 7.24 22.41
CA GLU A 150 -12.79 6.92 22.63
C GLU A 150 -13.34 6.23 21.39
N VAL A 151 -13.95 5.08 21.58
CA VAL A 151 -14.61 4.30 20.52
C VAL A 151 -16.03 4.01 21.00
N GLN A 152 -17.03 4.59 20.36
CA GLN A 152 -18.43 4.57 20.82
C GLN A 152 -18.53 5.15 22.25
N ASN A 153 -18.90 4.33 23.22
CA ASN A 153 -19.07 4.72 24.63
C ASN A 153 -17.95 4.15 25.53
N GLN A 154 -16.86 3.70 24.96
CA GLN A 154 -15.73 3.15 25.69
C GLN A 154 -14.52 4.06 25.54
N SER A 155 -13.85 4.33 26.66
CA SER A 155 -12.67 5.18 26.73
C SER A 155 -11.45 4.34 27.14
N PHE A 156 -10.36 4.48 26.40
CA PHE A 156 -9.11 3.75 26.59
C PHE A 156 -7.98 4.74 26.80
N ASN A 157 -7.36 4.70 27.97
CA ASN A 157 -6.22 5.54 28.31
C ASN A 157 -4.92 4.80 28.01
N LEU A 158 -4.20 5.26 27.01
CA LEU A 158 -2.93 4.70 26.56
C LEU A 158 -1.76 5.46 27.18
N LYS A 159 -0.76 4.72 27.61
CA LYS A 159 0.58 5.19 27.98
C LYS A 159 1.57 4.84 26.88
N THR A 160 2.72 5.49 26.89
CA THR A 160 3.81 5.19 25.95
C THR A 160 4.07 3.67 25.87
N MET A 161 4.14 3.15 24.63
CA MET A 161 4.28 1.74 24.24
C MET A 161 2.99 0.91 24.33
N ASP A 162 1.87 1.47 24.76
CA ASP A 162 0.59 0.78 24.67
C ASP A 162 0.09 0.76 23.21
N CYS A 163 -0.70 -0.26 22.91
CA CYS A 163 -1.31 -0.45 21.60
C CYS A 163 -2.79 -0.81 21.75
N LEU A 164 -3.65 -0.11 21.03
CA LEU A 164 -5.09 -0.35 20.96
C LEU A 164 -5.47 -0.73 19.54
N ARG A 165 -6.26 -1.79 19.39
CA ARG A 165 -6.90 -2.17 18.13
C ARG A 165 -8.41 -2.09 18.27
N PHE A 166 -9.09 -1.48 17.31
CA PHE A 166 -10.55 -1.38 17.30
C PHE A 166 -11.13 -1.38 15.88
N CYS A 167 -12.44 -1.65 15.77
CA CYS A 167 -13.16 -1.48 14.52
C CYS A 167 -13.46 0.01 14.32
N ALA A 168 -12.92 0.60 13.27
CA ALA A 168 -13.00 2.02 13.00
C ALA A 168 -14.20 2.40 12.09
N ASP A 169 -15.08 1.45 11.81
CA ASP A 169 -16.35 1.65 11.08
C ASP A 169 -17.43 2.39 11.91
N ARG A 170 -17.01 3.01 12.99
CA ARG A 170 -17.85 3.81 13.92
C ARG A 170 -17.09 5.06 14.34
N PRO A 171 -17.81 6.14 14.76
CA PRO A 171 -17.15 7.35 15.23
C PRO A 171 -16.21 7.06 16.41
N HIS A 172 -15.05 7.66 16.36
CA HIS A 172 -14.04 7.56 17.40
C HIS A 172 -13.29 8.89 17.55
N SER A 173 -12.62 9.06 18.67
CA SER A 173 -11.89 10.30 18.95
C SER A 173 -10.59 10.04 19.70
N TYR A 174 -9.68 10.98 19.58
CA TYR A 174 -8.38 10.99 20.22
C TYR A 174 -8.25 12.25 21.06
N PHE A 175 -7.84 12.11 22.29
CA PHE A 175 -7.64 13.22 23.23
C PHE A 175 -6.28 13.08 23.89
N ASN A 176 -5.47 14.12 23.80
CA ASN A 176 -4.22 14.19 24.56
C ASN A 176 -4.50 14.75 25.95
N SER A 177 -4.62 13.88 26.94
CA SER A 177 -4.84 14.23 28.34
C SER A 177 -3.55 14.59 29.10
N GLY A 178 -2.40 14.43 28.45
CA GLY A 178 -1.09 14.69 29.05
C GLY A 178 -0.64 16.15 28.95
N SER A 179 0.57 16.39 29.41
CA SER A 179 1.23 17.72 29.41
C SER A 179 2.24 17.90 28.27
N VAL A 180 2.51 16.87 27.50
CA VAL A 180 3.40 16.88 26.34
C VAL A 180 2.66 16.41 25.09
N GLU A 181 3.20 16.73 23.91
CA GLU A 181 2.65 16.27 22.64
C GLU A 181 2.48 14.73 22.64
N ALA A 182 1.30 14.25 22.29
CA ALA A 182 1.08 12.83 22.04
C ALA A 182 1.48 12.50 20.60
N VAL A 183 2.37 11.51 20.44
CA VAL A 183 2.83 11.02 19.14
C VAL A 183 2.50 9.53 19.04
N PHE A 184 1.78 9.14 18.01
CA PHE A 184 1.36 7.75 17.85
C PHE A 184 1.34 7.31 16.37
N HIS A 185 1.58 6.04 16.17
CA HIS A 185 1.33 5.40 14.88
C HIS A 185 -0.14 5.04 14.77
N CYS A 186 -0.69 5.27 13.59
CA CYS A 186 -2.03 4.87 13.19
C CYS A 186 -1.90 3.97 11.97
N ILE A 187 -2.30 2.72 12.11
CA ILE A 187 -2.36 1.76 11.00
C ILE A 187 -3.83 1.53 10.69
N ILE A 188 -4.24 1.93 9.49
CA ILE A 188 -5.62 1.80 9.02
C ILE A 188 -5.65 0.62 8.04
N ALA A 189 -6.25 -0.50 8.47
CA ALA A 189 -6.37 -1.69 7.66
C ALA A 189 -7.77 -1.77 7.04
N TYR A 190 -7.84 -1.71 5.72
CA TYR A 190 -9.06 -1.83 4.94
C TYR A 190 -9.38 -3.30 4.73
N GLY A 191 -10.30 -3.84 5.54
CA GLY A 191 -10.74 -5.22 5.41
C GLY A 191 -11.39 -5.45 4.04
N GLN A 192 -11.01 -6.51 3.34
CA GLN A 192 -11.90 -7.05 2.33
C GLN A 192 -13.09 -7.64 3.10
N ILE A 193 -14.28 -7.09 2.89
CA ILE A 193 -15.51 -7.77 3.30
C ILE A 193 -15.51 -9.07 2.49
N ALA A 194 -15.10 -10.17 3.12
CA ALA A 194 -15.37 -11.49 2.56
C ALA A 194 -16.90 -11.53 2.41
N SER A 195 -17.38 -11.44 1.16
CA SER A 195 -18.76 -11.73 0.88
C SER A 195 -18.93 -13.19 1.26
N ASP A 196 -19.55 -13.45 2.42
CA ASP A 196 -20.07 -14.75 2.78
C ASP A 196 -21.07 -15.14 1.68
N LYS A 197 -20.54 -15.78 0.64
CA LYS A 197 -21.36 -16.63 -0.20
C LYS A 197 -21.71 -17.82 0.69
N ALA A 198 -22.82 -17.66 1.41
CA ALA A 198 -23.51 -18.78 2.02
C ALA A 198 -23.64 -19.86 0.95
N HIS A 199 -22.87 -20.92 1.09
CA HIS A 199 -23.09 -22.17 0.38
C HIS A 199 -24.32 -22.78 1.03
N SER A 200 -25.48 -22.49 0.45
CA SER A 200 -26.69 -23.30 0.69
C SER A 200 -26.45 -24.65 -0.01
N TYR A 201 -26.28 -25.69 0.78
CA TYR A 201 -26.47 -27.06 0.35
C TYR A 201 -27.95 -27.42 0.54
#